data_e5929915d6af08397f224705e7e30429
#
_entry.id   e5929915d6af08397f224705e7e30429
#
_cell.length_a   1.000
_cell.length_b   1.000
_cell.length_c   1.000
_cell.angle_alpha   90.00
_cell.angle_beta   90.00
_cell.angle_gamma   90.00
#
_symmetry.space_group_name_H-M   'P 1'
#
loop_
_entity.id
_entity.type
_entity.pdbx_description
1 polymer ?
#
loop_
_entity_poly.entity_id
_entity_poly.type
_entity_poly.pdbx_seq_one_letter_code
_entity_poly.pdbx_strand_id
1 'polypeptide(L)'
;LNAAFFYDIKIRYHCVMSTRLQSAQHHVQHLVQHPLRVALHNEIHARPPEALTAPIAITHIVMLCSEDERKASRAHVAKLLRDHHLPQLDDHATHIRMDIAGFRLRWELHTEFVNYTFMRNIDVAEMPEVSQVQLPTALEAVPQAWLAGLPGQNVSSAHLWVMKQNGFQIKQQSDAWCKTLLNEDTLVGSNVAGGFAQVFTDFAIHADGYSRVLVFAGDMSQRRIGRLVLRLIEIETYRMLALLGLPVARQSAHALMQQETDLVDLAQAIRSSGSAGSADQLDDAKLLDRLTLLAGQVESQYAATHSRFSASTAYFKLVDDRIKEIDESRLPGLQTIREFMDRRLTPARSTCEWAAKRQDALSTRVSRISNLLSTRVEIEQQQNSQALLSTMNSRQDLQLKLQSTVEGLSVAAITYYIVGLIGYVAKGAQKMNWPLSSEMTSAIAVPFVALVVWWSLKRVHRKIKGHG
;
A
#
# COMPACT_ATOMS: atom_id res chain seq x y z
N LEU A 1 -32.00 25.29 42.87
CA LEU A 1 -31.83 23.99 43.58
C LEU A 1 -31.61 22.80 42.61
N ASN A 2 -31.79 22.97 41.30
CA ASN A 2 -31.67 21.85 40.32
C ASN A 2 -30.31 21.73 39.59
N ALA A 3 -29.45 22.73 39.64
CA ALA A 3 -28.15 22.67 38.94
C ALA A 3 -27.07 21.89 39.73
N ALA A 4 -27.13 21.91 41.05
CA ALA A 4 -26.19 21.18 41.92
C ALA A 4 -26.42 19.66 41.90
N PHE A 5 -27.67 19.22 41.67
CA PHE A 5 -28.01 17.79 41.63
C PHE A 5 -27.51 17.07 40.37
N PHE A 6 -27.45 17.77 39.24
CA PHE A 6 -26.92 17.23 37.99
C PHE A 6 -25.37 17.18 37.95
N TYR A 7 -24.73 18.11 38.67
CA TYR A 7 -23.27 18.10 38.78
C TYR A 7 -22.76 16.93 39.62
N ASP A 8 -23.49 16.56 40.66
CA ASP A 8 -23.17 15.45 41.56
C ASP A 8 -23.35 14.08 40.89
N ILE A 9 -24.33 13.96 39.97
CA ILE A 9 -24.54 12.74 39.18
C ILE A 9 -23.41 12.52 38.16
N LYS A 10 -22.92 13.59 37.52
CA LYS A 10 -21.83 13.50 36.54
C LYS A 10 -20.49 13.11 37.19
N ILE A 11 -20.18 13.64 38.36
CA ILE A 11 -19.00 13.28 39.15
C ILE A 11 -19.11 11.85 39.69
N ARG A 12 -20.30 11.42 40.12
CA ARG A 12 -20.52 10.02 40.54
C ARG A 12 -20.38 9.02 39.43
N TYR A 13 -20.80 9.33 38.18
CA TYR A 13 -20.59 8.41 37.05
C TYR A 13 -19.11 8.30 36.66
N HIS A 14 -18.35 9.38 36.69
CA HIS A 14 -16.91 9.33 36.43
C HIS A 14 -16.15 8.63 37.56
N CYS A 15 -16.51 8.89 38.82
CA CYS A 15 -15.91 8.26 39.99
C CYS A 15 -16.27 6.77 40.08
N VAL A 16 -17.50 6.36 39.74
CA VAL A 16 -17.93 4.95 39.77
C VAL A 16 -17.30 4.15 38.63
N MET A 17 -17.06 4.74 37.45
CA MET A 17 -16.32 4.08 36.39
C MET A 17 -14.84 3.95 36.74
N SER A 18 -14.24 4.98 37.30
CA SER A 18 -12.85 4.95 37.77
C SER A 18 -12.66 3.93 38.90
N THR A 19 -13.59 3.87 39.85
CA THR A 19 -13.54 2.94 41.00
C THR A 19 -13.82 1.49 40.55
N ARG A 20 -14.70 1.26 39.53
CA ARG A 20 -14.91 -0.08 38.96
C ARG A 20 -13.70 -0.55 38.14
N LEU A 21 -13.00 0.34 37.47
CA LEU A 21 -11.75 0.02 36.77
C LEU A 21 -10.62 -0.31 37.77
N GLN A 22 -10.54 0.41 38.88
CA GLN A 22 -9.58 0.13 39.96
C GLN A 22 -9.91 -1.19 40.70
N SER A 23 -11.20 -1.50 40.92
CA SER A 23 -11.57 -2.77 41.55
C SER A 23 -11.36 -3.98 40.60
N ALA A 24 -11.50 -3.80 39.28
CA ALA A 24 -11.15 -4.82 38.30
C ALA A 24 -9.65 -5.08 38.22
N GLN A 25 -8.83 -4.07 38.49
CA GLN A 25 -7.36 -4.24 38.56
C GLN A 25 -6.93 -5.11 39.76
N HIS A 26 -7.67 -5.12 40.88
CA HIS A 26 -7.32 -5.93 42.05
C HIS A 26 -7.59 -7.42 41.88
N HIS A 27 -8.48 -7.85 40.96
CA HIS A 27 -8.79 -9.27 40.75
C HIS A 27 -7.96 -9.97 39.68
N VAL A 28 -7.09 -9.27 38.96
CA VAL A 28 -6.26 -9.81 37.86
C VAL A 28 -4.75 -9.70 38.19
N GLN A 29 -4.39 -9.64 39.47
CA GLN A 29 -3.01 -9.42 39.93
C GLN A 29 -2.00 -10.55 39.54
N HIS A 30 -2.45 -11.65 38.95
CA HIS A 30 -1.56 -12.78 38.58
C HIS A 30 -1.34 -12.93 37.07
N LEU A 31 -1.96 -12.11 36.21
CA LEU A 31 -1.78 -12.19 34.77
C LEU A 31 -0.94 -11.02 34.25
N VAL A 32 0.11 -11.32 33.51
CA VAL A 32 0.86 -10.32 32.76
C VAL A 32 -0.05 -9.75 31.67
N GLN A 33 -0.39 -8.46 31.80
CA GLN A 33 -1.27 -7.80 30.85
C GLN A 33 -0.48 -7.29 29.65
N HIS A 34 -1.04 -7.49 28.43
CA HIS A 34 -0.46 -6.89 27.23
C HIS A 34 -0.49 -5.35 27.34
N PRO A 35 0.61 -4.63 27.01
CA PRO A 35 0.69 -3.16 27.15
C PRO A 35 -0.44 -2.40 26.47
N LEU A 36 -0.92 -2.89 25.32
CA LEU A 36 -1.99 -2.26 24.53
C LEU A 36 -3.42 -2.69 24.96
N ARG A 37 -3.59 -3.57 25.95
CA ARG A 37 -4.90 -4.10 26.31
C ARG A 37 -5.94 -3.03 26.59
N VAL A 38 -5.58 -2.05 27.42
CA VAL A 38 -6.48 -0.96 27.80
C VAL A 38 -6.76 -0.03 26.63
N ALA A 39 -5.72 0.32 25.85
CA ALA A 39 -5.85 1.18 24.68
C ALA A 39 -6.76 0.55 23.62
N LEU A 40 -6.57 -0.74 23.31
CA LEU A 40 -7.40 -1.48 22.35
C LEU A 40 -8.85 -1.61 22.82
N HIS A 41 -9.06 -1.84 24.13
CA HIS A 41 -10.40 -1.94 24.68
C HIS A 41 -11.13 -0.58 24.66
N ASN A 42 -10.42 0.50 24.96
CA ASN A 42 -10.96 1.85 24.88
C ASN A 42 -11.29 2.25 23.44
N GLU A 43 -10.50 1.84 22.44
CA GLU A 43 -10.74 2.17 21.03
C GLU A 43 -12.10 1.62 20.54
N ILE A 44 -12.48 0.40 20.94
CA ILE A 44 -13.79 -0.18 20.60
C ILE A 44 -14.96 0.66 21.16
N HIS A 45 -14.76 1.31 22.30
CA HIS A 45 -15.78 2.10 22.97
C HIS A 45 -15.67 3.61 22.69
N ALA A 46 -14.67 4.03 21.92
CA ALA A 46 -14.29 5.43 21.77
C ALA A 46 -15.37 6.31 21.13
N ARG A 47 -16.16 5.77 20.21
CA ARG A 47 -17.06 6.55 19.32
C ARG A 47 -18.52 6.06 19.35
N PRO A 48 -19.18 5.92 20.51
CA PRO A 48 -20.55 5.45 20.55
C PRO A 48 -21.50 6.48 19.90
N PRO A 49 -22.61 6.03 19.30
CA PRO A 49 -23.64 6.93 18.81
C PRO A 49 -24.23 7.77 19.94
N GLU A 50 -24.56 9.02 19.66
CA GLU A 50 -25.18 9.93 20.62
C GLU A 50 -26.68 9.72 20.72
N ALA A 51 -27.27 10.03 21.89
CA ALA A 51 -28.71 10.13 22.00
C ALA A 51 -29.14 11.50 21.45
N LEU A 52 -29.95 11.51 20.39
CA LEU A 52 -30.41 12.72 19.71
C LEU A 52 -31.91 12.91 19.90
N THR A 53 -32.35 14.16 20.14
CA THR A 53 -33.74 14.53 20.26
C THR A 53 -34.14 15.38 19.04
N ALA A 54 -35.16 14.93 18.30
CA ALA A 54 -35.73 15.73 17.22
C ALA A 54 -36.68 16.81 17.78
N PRO A 55 -36.77 18.01 17.16
CA PRO A 55 -36.07 18.42 15.95
C PRO A 55 -34.63 18.87 16.22
N ILE A 56 -33.69 18.51 15.30
CA ILE A 56 -32.28 18.84 15.42
C ILE A 56 -31.67 19.09 14.02
N ALA A 57 -30.86 20.14 13.91
CA ALA A 57 -30.00 20.40 12.77
C ALA A 57 -28.59 19.84 13.04
N ILE A 58 -28.02 19.20 12.05
CA ILE A 58 -26.69 18.60 12.09
C ILE A 58 -25.96 19.05 10.84
N THR A 59 -24.71 19.49 11.01
CA THR A 59 -23.82 19.72 9.88
C THR A 59 -22.59 18.85 10.07
N HIS A 60 -22.29 18.07 9.05
CA HIS A 60 -21.14 17.20 9.03
C HIS A 60 -20.15 17.65 7.95
N ILE A 61 -18.88 17.79 8.32
CA ILE A 61 -17.78 18.23 7.45
C ILE A 61 -16.66 17.21 7.56
N VAL A 62 -16.16 16.74 6.41
CA VAL A 62 -15.06 15.80 6.29
C VAL A 62 -13.90 16.49 5.61
N MET A 63 -12.80 16.61 6.33
CA MET A 63 -11.56 17.20 5.84
C MET A 63 -10.53 16.09 5.57
N LEU A 64 -10.09 15.95 4.33
CA LEU A 64 -8.94 15.10 3.97
C LEU A 64 -7.67 15.79 4.47
N CYS A 65 -6.86 15.09 5.27
CA CYS A 65 -5.75 15.68 6.00
C CYS A 65 -4.48 14.83 5.88
N SER A 66 -3.37 15.50 5.58
CA SER A 66 -2.02 14.99 5.82
C SER A 66 -1.75 14.80 7.32
N GLU A 67 -0.62 14.21 7.68
CA GLU A 67 -0.26 14.02 9.09
C GLU A 67 -0.13 15.36 9.84
N ASP A 68 0.47 16.37 9.22
CA ASP A 68 0.65 17.69 9.85
C ASP A 68 -0.67 18.45 9.96
N GLU A 69 -1.56 18.34 8.97
CA GLU A 69 -2.89 18.92 9.02
C GLU A 69 -3.77 18.26 10.10
N ARG A 70 -3.59 16.95 10.38
CA ARG A 70 -4.25 16.29 11.51
C ARG A 70 -3.76 16.83 12.86
N LYS A 71 -2.46 17.11 13.00
CA LYS A 71 -1.92 17.79 14.20
C LYS A 71 -2.47 19.20 14.31
N ALA A 72 -2.50 19.94 13.21
CA ALA A 72 -3.09 21.28 13.15
C ALA A 72 -4.59 21.27 13.50
N SER A 73 -5.36 20.27 13.05
CA SER A 73 -6.76 20.09 13.42
C SER A 73 -6.97 19.96 14.92
N ARG A 74 -6.13 19.19 15.62
CA ARG A 74 -6.17 19.07 17.07
C ARG A 74 -5.92 20.43 17.77
N ALA A 75 -4.89 21.16 17.31
CA ALA A 75 -4.58 22.48 17.83
C ALA A 75 -5.72 23.51 17.56
N HIS A 76 -6.38 23.39 16.40
CA HIS A 76 -7.49 24.24 16.00
C HIS A 76 -8.72 24.02 16.88
N VAL A 77 -9.05 22.76 17.20
CA VAL A 77 -10.11 22.43 18.16
C VAL A 77 -9.75 22.87 19.57
N ALA A 78 -8.50 22.64 20.00
CA ALA A 78 -8.02 23.11 21.31
C ALA A 78 -8.15 24.63 21.47
N LYS A 79 -7.94 25.40 20.39
CA LYS A 79 -8.18 26.84 20.39
C LYS A 79 -9.65 27.18 20.63
N LEU A 80 -10.58 26.51 19.93
CA LEU A 80 -12.02 26.70 20.12
C LEU A 80 -12.43 26.46 21.58
N LEU A 81 -11.92 25.36 22.17
CA LEU A 81 -12.23 25.06 23.58
C LEU A 81 -11.68 26.11 24.54
N ARG A 82 -10.48 26.65 24.32
CA ARG A 82 -9.93 27.75 25.12
C ARG A 82 -10.75 29.01 25.00
N ASP A 83 -11.15 29.39 23.78
CA ASP A 83 -11.93 30.60 23.51
C ASP A 83 -13.31 30.56 24.21
N HIS A 84 -13.84 29.35 24.45
CA HIS A 84 -15.09 29.10 25.16
C HIS A 84 -14.90 28.68 26.64
N HIS A 85 -13.69 28.78 27.19
CA HIS A 85 -13.35 28.39 28.58
C HIS A 85 -13.74 26.96 28.95
N LEU A 86 -13.63 26.04 27.98
CA LEU A 86 -13.94 24.62 28.15
C LEU A 86 -12.68 23.81 28.51
N PRO A 87 -12.85 22.58 29.07
CA PRO A 87 -11.73 21.68 29.35
C PRO A 87 -10.85 21.48 28.13
N GLN A 88 -9.53 21.49 28.36
CA GLN A 88 -8.57 21.33 27.28
C GLN A 88 -8.56 19.90 26.74
N LEU A 89 -8.21 19.80 25.46
CA LEU A 89 -8.05 18.53 24.77
C LEU A 89 -6.78 17.83 25.25
N ASP A 90 -6.86 16.52 25.46
CA ASP A 90 -5.69 15.66 25.65
C ASP A 90 -4.85 15.62 24.36
N ASP A 91 -3.51 15.68 24.50
CA ASP A 91 -2.58 15.66 23.36
C ASP A 91 -2.69 14.41 22.48
N HIS A 92 -3.16 13.31 23.04
CA HIS A 92 -3.38 12.04 22.35
C HIS A 92 -4.86 11.79 21.97
N ALA A 93 -5.75 12.75 22.25
CA ALA A 93 -7.17 12.59 21.92
C ALA A 93 -7.38 12.39 20.42
N THR A 94 -8.12 11.35 20.06
CA THR A 94 -8.55 11.04 18.69
C THR A 94 -10.00 11.41 18.44
N HIS A 95 -10.75 11.76 19.48
CA HIS A 95 -12.14 12.17 19.40
C HIS A 95 -12.53 13.01 20.61
N ILE A 96 -13.47 13.91 20.41
CA ILE A 96 -14.14 14.63 21.51
C ILE A 96 -15.63 14.79 21.21
N ARG A 97 -16.37 15.03 22.28
CA ARG A 97 -17.74 15.52 22.29
C ARG A 97 -17.85 16.62 23.29
N MET A 98 -18.25 17.79 22.84
CA MET A 98 -18.30 18.95 23.69
C MET A 98 -19.54 19.79 23.38
N ASP A 99 -20.30 20.12 24.42
CA ASP A 99 -21.34 21.14 24.30
C ASP A 99 -20.68 22.52 24.42
N ILE A 100 -20.83 23.32 23.37
CA ILE A 100 -20.30 24.68 23.24
C ILE A 100 -21.52 25.61 23.21
N ALA A 101 -21.38 26.85 23.59
CA ALA A 101 -22.49 27.78 23.60
C ALA A 101 -23.26 27.80 22.28
N GLY A 102 -24.49 27.27 22.26
CA GLY A 102 -25.39 27.23 21.12
C GLY A 102 -25.26 26.00 20.19
N PHE A 103 -24.23 25.20 20.32
CA PHE A 103 -24.07 23.98 19.51
C PHE A 103 -23.27 22.91 20.25
N ARG A 104 -23.34 21.66 19.77
CA ARG A 104 -22.50 20.56 20.20
C ARG A 104 -21.52 20.25 19.06
N LEU A 105 -20.23 20.11 19.40
CA LEU A 105 -19.20 19.63 18.53
C LEU A 105 -18.86 18.17 18.84
N ARG A 106 -18.89 17.32 17.81
CA ARG A 106 -18.21 16.02 17.77
C ARG A 106 -17.08 16.11 16.75
N TRP A 107 -15.85 15.92 17.21
CA TRP A 107 -14.66 15.87 16.38
C TRP A 107 -14.03 14.49 16.47
N GLU A 108 -13.62 13.93 15.33
CA GLU A 108 -13.04 12.59 15.22
C GLU A 108 -11.88 12.61 14.25
N LEU A 109 -10.73 12.14 14.73
CA LEU A 109 -9.49 12.01 13.96
C LEU A 109 -9.39 10.59 13.43
N HIS A 110 -9.25 10.45 12.10
CA HIS A 110 -9.02 9.19 11.40
C HIS A 110 -7.63 9.18 10.76
N THR A 111 -7.28 8.08 10.07
CA THR A 111 -5.95 7.89 9.48
C THR A 111 -5.63 8.93 8.41
N GLU A 112 -6.59 9.29 7.55
CA GLU A 112 -6.38 10.21 6.43
C GLU A 112 -7.38 11.38 6.38
N PHE A 113 -8.35 11.43 7.29
CA PHE A 113 -9.36 12.48 7.33
C PHE A 113 -9.76 12.82 8.76
N VAL A 114 -10.44 13.95 8.90
CA VAL A 114 -10.98 14.44 10.16
C VAL A 114 -12.46 14.78 9.97
N ASN A 115 -13.30 14.30 10.88
CA ASN A 115 -14.70 14.60 10.92
C ASN A 115 -14.99 15.70 11.93
N TYR A 116 -15.78 16.67 11.50
CA TYR A 116 -16.39 17.71 12.34
C TYR A 116 -17.91 17.60 12.19
N THR A 117 -18.59 17.26 13.27
CA THR A 117 -20.05 17.20 13.30
C THR A 117 -20.58 18.22 14.30
N PHE A 118 -21.31 19.19 13.79
CA PHE A 118 -21.96 20.24 14.56
C PHE A 118 -23.43 19.89 14.72
N MET A 119 -23.98 20.03 15.91
CA MET A 119 -25.36 19.70 16.22
C MET A 119 -26.01 20.83 16.99
N ARG A 120 -27.22 21.24 16.59
CA ARG A 120 -28.01 22.26 17.23
C ARG A 120 -29.45 21.78 17.33
N ASN A 121 -30.03 21.80 18.51
CA ASN A 121 -31.46 21.60 18.67
C ASN A 121 -32.22 22.79 18.05
N ILE A 122 -33.29 22.50 17.34
CA ILE A 122 -34.15 23.51 16.73
C ILE A 122 -35.39 23.67 17.62
N ASP A 123 -35.69 24.88 18.02
CA ASP A 123 -36.97 25.13 18.69
C ASP A 123 -38.13 25.00 17.67
N VAL A 124 -39.23 24.41 18.11
CA VAL A 124 -40.42 24.26 17.23
C VAL A 124 -40.91 25.63 16.75
N ALA A 125 -40.69 26.70 17.53
CA ALA A 125 -41.02 28.08 17.15
C ALA A 125 -40.07 28.64 16.06
N GLU A 126 -38.86 28.09 15.92
CA GLU A 126 -37.90 28.44 14.86
C GLU A 126 -38.12 27.67 13.57
N MET A 127 -39.03 26.67 13.56
CA MET A 127 -39.36 25.92 12.35
C MET A 127 -40.16 26.84 11.42
N PRO A 128 -39.56 27.24 10.28
CA PRO A 128 -40.24 28.10 9.33
C PRO A 128 -41.47 27.41 8.75
N GLU A 129 -42.46 28.18 8.34
CA GLU A 129 -43.52 27.63 7.48
C GLU A 129 -42.88 27.06 6.21
N VAL A 130 -43.48 25.99 5.66
CA VAL A 130 -42.96 25.29 4.49
C VAL A 130 -42.70 26.21 3.29
N SER A 131 -43.29 27.38 3.27
CA SER A 131 -43.09 28.45 2.27
C SER A 131 -41.74 29.21 2.43
N GLN A 132 -41.06 29.11 3.57
CA GLN A 132 -39.76 29.75 3.80
C GLN A 132 -38.61 28.79 3.40
N VAL A 133 -37.76 29.27 2.50
CA VAL A 133 -36.81 28.47 1.69
C VAL A 133 -35.60 27.90 2.49
N GLN A 134 -35.44 28.26 3.79
CA GLN A 134 -34.24 27.87 4.54
C GLN A 134 -34.60 27.29 5.91
N LEU A 135 -34.12 26.04 6.14
CA LEU A 135 -34.06 25.46 7.47
C LEU A 135 -32.84 26.00 8.23
N PRO A 136 -32.95 26.25 9.55
CA PRO A 136 -31.78 26.64 10.34
C PRO A 136 -30.71 25.53 10.31
N THR A 137 -29.47 25.96 10.19
CA THR A 137 -28.32 25.04 10.17
C THR A 137 -27.58 25.03 11.50
N ALA A 138 -26.84 23.98 11.79
CA ALA A 138 -26.01 23.95 12.98
C ALA A 138 -24.83 24.94 12.89
N LEU A 139 -24.45 25.36 11.69
CA LEU A 139 -23.32 26.28 11.48
C LEU A 139 -23.60 27.72 11.84
N GLU A 140 -24.86 28.12 11.95
CA GLU A 140 -25.24 29.50 12.38
C GLU A 140 -24.72 29.83 13.77
N ALA A 141 -24.59 28.82 14.63
CA ALA A 141 -24.07 28.97 15.99
C ALA A 141 -22.51 28.82 16.06
N VAL A 142 -21.86 28.45 14.98
CA VAL A 142 -20.40 28.21 14.93
C VAL A 142 -19.68 29.49 14.54
N PRO A 143 -18.57 29.89 15.23
CA PRO A 143 -17.79 31.05 14.84
C PRO A 143 -17.25 30.90 13.40
N GLN A 144 -17.70 31.77 12.48
CA GLN A 144 -17.39 31.66 11.04
C GLN A 144 -15.90 31.77 10.73
N ALA A 145 -15.17 32.62 11.43
CA ALA A 145 -13.72 32.76 11.30
C ALA A 145 -12.97 31.48 11.70
N TRP A 146 -13.47 30.74 12.69
CA TRP A 146 -12.93 29.46 13.08
C TRP A 146 -13.27 28.38 12.05
N LEU A 147 -14.49 28.35 11.54
CA LEU A 147 -14.92 27.41 10.51
C LEU A 147 -14.10 27.57 9.22
N ALA A 148 -13.85 28.80 8.79
CA ALA A 148 -13.03 29.11 7.61
C ALA A 148 -11.57 28.65 7.74
N GLY A 149 -11.07 28.45 8.97
CA GLY A 149 -9.70 28.03 9.26
C GLY A 149 -9.53 26.51 9.47
N LEU A 150 -10.51 25.68 9.12
CA LEU A 150 -10.41 24.22 9.27
C LEU A 150 -9.24 23.67 8.46
N PRO A 151 -8.29 22.95 9.08
CA PRO A 151 -7.15 22.37 8.37
C PRO A 151 -7.56 21.23 7.43
N GLY A 152 -6.84 21.12 6.31
CA GLY A 152 -7.07 20.09 5.29
C GLY A 152 -7.94 20.55 4.13
N GLN A 153 -8.38 19.60 3.31
CA GLN A 153 -9.21 19.85 2.14
C GLN A 153 -10.59 19.23 2.35
N ASN A 154 -11.64 20.01 2.14
CA ASN A 154 -13.00 19.52 2.25
C ASN A 154 -13.31 18.49 1.15
N VAL A 155 -13.69 17.27 1.56
CA VAL A 155 -14.04 16.18 0.64
C VAL A 155 -15.54 15.88 0.67
N SER A 156 -16.22 16.16 1.78
CA SER A 156 -17.66 15.99 1.93
C SER A 156 -18.20 16.94 2.97
N SER A 157 -19.35 17.55 2.68
CA SER A 157 -20.10 18.37 3.61
C SER A 157 -21.59 18.16 3.44
N ALA A 158 -22.30 17.94 4.54
CA ALA A 158 -23.72 17.65 4.51
C ALA A 158 -24.48 18.36 5.64
N HIS A 159 -25.64 18.86 5.32
CA HIS A 159 -26.66 19.25 6.29
C HIS A 159 -27.67 18.13 6.46
N LEU A 160 -27.92 17.73 7.71
CA LEU A 160 -28.95 16.77 8.07
C LEU A 160 -29.95 17.45 9.02
N TRP A 161 -31.21 17.31 8.71
CA TRP A 161 -32.28 17.74 9.63
C TRP A 161 -33.08 16.51 10.05
N VAL A 162 -33.17 16.31 11.36
CA VAL A 162 -34.02 15.26 11.93
C VAL A 162 -35.27 15.93 12.50
N MET A 163 -36.40 15.64 11.90
CA MET A 163 -37.69 16.19 12.28
C MET A 163 -38.52 15.11 12.95
N LYS A 164 -39.38 15.53 13.88
CA LYS A 164 -40.30 14.60 14.53
C LYS A 164 -41.50 14.36 13.62
N GLN A 165 -41.86 13.13 13.43
CA GLN A 165 -43.02 12.73 12.66
C GLN A 165 -44.25 12.76 13.55
N ASN A 166 -45.15 13.75 13.39
CA ASN A 166 -46.39 13.86 14.13
C ASN A 166 -47.60 13.59 13.24
N GLY A 167 -48.20 12.39 13.32
CA GLY A 167 -49.53 12.06 12.80
C GLY A 167 -49.80 12.27 11.30
N PHE A 168 -51.05 12.47 10.95
CA PHE A 168 -51.61 12.42 9.57
C PHE A 168 -51.13 13.51 8.58
N GLN A 169 -50.57 14.63 9.05
CA GLN A 169 -50.09 15.72 8.18
C GLN A 169 -48.70 15.49 7.53
N ILE A 170 -48.10 14.36 7.77
CA ILE A 170 -46.73 14.05 7.49
C ILE A 170 -46.42 14.05 5.99
N LYS A 171 -47.28 13.43 5.19
CA LYS A 171 -47.02 13.26 3.75
C LYS A 171 -46.99 14.61 3.01
N GLN A 172 -47.89 15.53 3.40
CA GLN A 172 -47.91 16.88 2.82
C GLN A 172 -46.69 17.69 3.23
N GLN A 173 -46.26 17.61 4.51
CA GLN A 173 -45.10 18.35 5.00
C GLN A 173 -43.80 17.79 4.46
N SER A 174 -43.61 16.45 4.44
CA SER A 174 -42.40 15.84 3.88
C SER A 174 -42.28 16.13 2.38
N ASP A 175 -43.36 16.00 1.61
CA ASP A 175 -43.38 16.30 0.18
C ASP A 175 -43.03 17.77 -0.10
N ALA A 176 -43.55 18.68 0.68
CA ALA A 176 -43.28 20.12 0.55
C ALA A 176 -41.81 20.46 0.90
N TRP A 177 -41.27 19.92 2.01
CA TRP A 177 -39.86 20.10 2.36
C TRP A 177 -38.92 19.48 1.33
N CYS A 178 -39.22 18.28 0.80
CA CYS A 178 -38.43 17.65 -0.25
C CYS A 178 -38.40 18.50 -1.51
N LYS A 179 -39.53 19.03 -1.96
CA LYS A 179 -39.61 19.91 -3.14
C LYS A 179 -38.85 21.22 -2.98
N THR A 180 -38.81 21.76 -1.77
CA THR A 180 -38.15 23.06 -1.50
C THR A 180 -36.64 22.91 -1.33
N LEU A 181 -36.20 21.83 -0.71
CA LEU A 181 -34.81 21.67 -0.26
C LEU A 181 -33.97 20.73 -1.10
N LEU A 182 -34.59 19.83 -1.87
CA LEU A 182 -33.91 18.78 -2.64
C LEU A 182 -34.26 18.91 -4.13
N ASN A 183 -33.42 18.38 -4.99
CA ASN A 183 -33.66 18.30 -6.44
C ASN A 183 -34.58 17.12 -6.75
N GLU A 184 -35.76 17.40 -7.29
CA GLU A 184 -36.75 16.38 -7.63
C GLU A 184 -36.25 15.35 -8.64
N ASP A 185 -35.40 15.74 -9.61
CA ASP A 185 -34.87 14.85 -10.66
C ASP A 185 -33.95 13.75 -10.12
N THR A 186 -33.29 14.01 -8.98
CA THR A 186 -32.34 13.08 -8.35
C THR A 186 -32.82 12.62 -6.98
N LEU A 187 -34.07 12.88 -6.63
CA LEU A 187 -34.62 12.56 -5.31
C LEU A 187 -34.56 11.06 -5.02
N VAL A 188 -34.00 10.74 -3.88
CA VAL A 188 -33.88 9.41 -3.28
C VAL A 188 -34.65 9.41 -1.96
N GLY A 189 -35.45 8.38 -1.74
CA GLY A 189 -36.21 8.27 -0.49
C GLY A 189 -36.44 6.84 -0.06
N SER A 190 -36.23 6.56 1.22
CA SER A 190 -36.41 5.24 1.82
C SER A 190 -37.11 5.32 3.18
N ASN A 191 -37.96 4.33 3.47
CA ASN A 191 -38.26 4.03 4.86
C ASN A 191 -37.01 3.36 5.45
N VAL A 192 -36.63 3.71 6.64
CA VAL A 192 -35.42 3.19 7.32
C VAL A 192 -35.73 2.79 8.77
N ALA A 193 -34.77 2.11 9.40
CA ALA A 193 -34.90 1.63 10.77
C ALA A 193 -36.14 0.74 10.98
N GLY A 194 -36.44 -0.14 10.00
CA GLY A 194 -37.63 -1.01 10.05
C GLY A 194 -38.96 -0.25 9.86
N GLY A 195 -38.96 0.87 9.12
CA GLY A 195 -40.14 1.68 8.88
C GLY A 195 -40.44 2.77 9.94
N PHE A 196 -39.60 2.88 10.97
CA PHE A 196 -39.79 3.89 12.03
C PHE A 196 -39.31 5.29 11.65
N ALA A 197 -38.62 5.44 10.52
CA ALA A 197 -38.22 6.75 9.99
C ALA A 197 -38.25 6.73 8.46
N GLN A 198 -38.31 7.93 7.86
CA GLN A 198 -38.15 8.17 6.45
C GLN A 198 -36.94 9.06 6.23
N VAL A 199 -36.14 8.75 5.21
CA VAL A 199 -34.99 9.54 4.82
C VAL A 199 -35.13 9.96 3.37
N PHE A 200 -34.83 11.24 3.10
CA PHE A 200 -34.81 11.81 1.77
C PHE A 200 -33.51 12.55 1.54
N THR A 201 -32.94 12.41 0.35
CA THR A 201 -31.74 13.11 -0.11
C THR A 201 -31.70 13.12 -1.63
N ASP A 202 -30.91 13.99 -2.22
CA ASP A 202 -30.63 13.99 -3.66
C ASP A 202 -29.15 13.71 -3.96
N PHE A 203 -28.33 13.58 -2.92
CA PHE A 203 -26.87 13.41 -3.00
C PHE A 203 -26.17 14.51 -3.84
N ALA A 204 -26.82 15.63 -4.10
CA ALA A 204 -26.27 16.76 -4.83
C ALA A 204 -25.61 17.78 -3.88
N ILE A 205 -24.63 18.50 -4.39
CA ILE A 205 -24.09 19.68 -3.71
C ILE A 205 -24.93 20.88 -4.10
N HIS A 206 -25.51 21.55 -3.11
CA HIS A 206 -26.33 22.73 -3.32
C HIS A 206 -25.48 24.03 -3.37
N ALA A 207 -26.13 25.17 -3.62
CA ALA A 207 -25.45 26.46 -3.78
C ALA A 207 -24.63 26.91 -2.54
N ASP A 208 -24.98 26.41 -1.37
CA ASP A 208 -24.26 26.62 -0.11
C ASP A 208 -23.01 25.73 0.05
N GLY A 209 -22.76 24.81 -0.91
CA GLY A 209 -21.63 23.87 -0.90
C GLY A 209 -21.89 22.58 -0.10
N TYR A 210 -23.11 22.35 0.36
CA TYR A 210 -23.48 21.20 1.20
C TYR A 210 -24.47 20.28 0.48
N SER A 211 -24.34 18.97 0.70
CA SER A 211 -25.42 18.03 0.41
C SER A 211 -26.48 18.07 1.51
N ARG A 212 -27.67 17.57 1.21
CA ARG A 212 -28.82 17.69 2.11
C ARG A 212 -29.47 16.35 2.37
N VAL A 213 -29.77 16.08 3.65
CA VAL A 213 -30.47 14.88 4.11
C VAL A 213 -31.60 15.29 5.05
N LEU A 214 -32.82 14.87 4.74
CA LEU A 214 -34.00 15.07 5.58
C LEU A 214 -34.37 13.73 6.22
N VAL A 215 -34.54 13.72 7.54
CA VAL A 215 -34.94 12.54 8.32
C VAL A 215 -36.24 12.86 9.06
N PHE A 216 -37.28 12.12 8.77
CA PHE A 216 -38.53 12.19 9.49
C PHE A 216 -38.63 11.00 10.44
N ALA A 217 -38.38 11.24 11.73
CA ALA A 217 -38.38 10.21 12.76
C ALA A 217 -39.73 10.04 13.39
N GLY A 218 -40.31 8.87 13.33
CA GLY A 218 -41.52 8.47 14.04
C GLY A 218 -41.26 8.22 15.54
N ASP A 219 -41.96 7.27 16.10
CA ASP A 219 -41.76 6.90 17.50
C ASP A 219 -40.46 6.10 17.70
N MET A 220 -39.35 6.81 17.74
CA MET A 220 -38.03 6.30 17.95
C MET A 220 -37.38 6.81 19.23
N SER A 221 -36.68 5.95 19.96
CA SER A 221 -35.88 6.39 21.09
C SER A 221 -34.69 7.24 20.60
N GLN A 222 -34.27 8.20 21.43
CA GLN A 222 -33.12 9.10 21.15
C GLN A 222 -31.86 8.35 20.72
N ARG A 223 -31.58 7.19 21.31
CA ARG A 223 -30.44 6.33 20.92
C ARG A 223 -30.60 5.70 19.53
N ARG A 224 -31.83 5.35 19.12
CA ARG A 224 -32.09 4.83 17.77
C ARG A 224 -31.92 5.95 16.72
N ILE A 225 -32.43 7.16 17.00
CA ILE A 225 -32.21 8.34 16.13
C ILE A 225 -30.71 8.58 15.96
N GLY A 226 -29.95 8.62 17.05
CA GLY A 226 -28.50 8.86 16.98
C GLY A 226 -27.75 7.78 16.20
N ARG A 227 -28.14 6.51 16.31
CA ARG A 227 -27.55 5.44 15.49
C ARG A 227 -27.87 5.62 14.01
N LEU A 228 -29.11 5.94 13.65
CA LEU A 228 -29.51 6.18 12.27
C LEU A 228 -28.71 7.35 11.67
N VAL A 229 -28.67 8.48 12.38
CA VAL A 229 -27.92 9.67 11.95
C VAL A 229 -26.44 9.34 11.71
N LEU A 230 -25.81 8.63 12.65
CA LEU A 230 -24.41 8.23 12.49
C LEU A 230 -24.20 7.42 11.22
N ARG A 231 -25.07 6.45 10.91
CA ARG A 231 -24.96 5.64 9.69
C ARG A 231 -25.15 6.45 8.41
N LEU A 232 -26.08 7.40 8.41
CA LEU A 232 -26.30 8.30 7.27
C LEU A 232 -25.07 9.18 7.02
N ILE A 233 -24.48 9.73 8.06
CA ILE A 233 -23.23 10.50 8.00
C ILE A 233 -22.08 9.62 7.49
N GLU A 234 -21.96 8.39 7.97
CA GLU A 234 -20.94 7.45 7.53
C GLU A 234 -21.10 7.06 6.05
N ILE A 235 -22.34 6.86 5.57
CA ILE A 235 -22.60 6.63 4.13
C ILE A 235 -22.10 7.83 3.31
N GLU A 236 -22.43 9.04 3.74
CA GLU A 236 -22.01 10.28 3.06
C GLU A 236 -20.49 10.44 3.04
N THR A 237 -19.84 10.20 4.16
CA THR A 237 -18.38 10.23 4.31
C THR A 237 -17.70 9.20 3.43
N TYR A 238 -18.06 7.93 3.61
CA TYR A 238 -17.32 6.84 2.96
C TYR A 238 -17.55 6.76 1.47
N ARG A 239 -18.73 7.18 0.94
CA ARG A 239 -18.94 7.24 -0.50
C ARG A 239 -17.98 8.24 -1.17
N MET A 240 -17.73 9.39 -0.55
CA MET A 240 -16.83 10.40 -1.09
C MET A 240 -15.38 9.97 -0.99
N LEU A 241 -14.96 9.40 0.15
CA LEU A 241 -13.62 8.85 0.33
C LEU A 241 -13.35 7.66 -0.63
N ALA A 242 -14.33 6.81 -0.87
CA ALA A 242 -14.24 5.72 -1.83
C ALA A 242 -14.01 6.22 -3.26
N LEU A 243 -14.69 7.30 -3.65
CA LEU A 243 -14.59 7.90 -4.98
C LEU A 243 -13.23 8.56 -5.25
N LEU A 244 -12.41 8.84 -4.24
CA LEU A 244 -11.04 9.37 -4.44
C LEU A 244 -10.15 8.42 -5.24
N GLY A 245 -10.44 7.13 -5.28
CA GLY A 245 -9.75 6.17 -6.15
C GLY A 245 -10.08 6.31 -7.63
N LEU A 246 -11.24 6.85 -8.00
CA LEU A 246 -11.69 6.91 -9.39
C LEU A 246 -10.82 7.83 -10.28
N PRO A 247 -10.46 9.07 -9.88
CA PRO A 247 -9.51 9.89 -10.63
C PRO A 247 -8.16 9.19 -10.81
N VAL A 248 -7.64 8.54 -9.77
CA VAL A 248 -6.38 7.80 -9.80
C VAL A 248 -6.45 6.64 -10.78
N ALA A 249 -7.55 5.87 -10.77
CA ALA A 249 -7.78 4.76 -11.70
C ALA A 249 -7.84 5.24 -13.16
N ARG A 250 -8.50 6.36 -13.42
CA ARG A 250 -8.58 6.96 -14.76
C ARG A 250 -7.22 7.49 -15.24
N GLN A 251 -6.47 8.13 -14.38
CA GLN A 251 -5.15 8.65 -14.69
C GLN A 251 -4.14 7.52 -14.96
N SER A 252 -4.18 6.45 -14.19
CA SER A 252 -3.28 5.31 -14.37
C SER A 252 -3.62 4.43 -15.58
N ALA A 253 -4.84 4.48 -16.10
CA ALA A 253 -5.30 3.60 -17.18
C ALA A 253 -4.46 3.70 -18.46
N HIS A 254 -4.07 4.93 -18.87
CA HIS A 254 -3.25 5.15 -20.06
C HIS A 254 -1.83 4.60 -19.88
N ALA A 255 -1.20 4.87 -18.74
CA ALA A 255 0.14 4.36 -18.44
C ALA A 255 0.16 2.83 -18.36
N LEU A 256 -0.85 2.20 -17.75
CA LEU A 256 -0.99 0.75 -17.70
C LEU A 256 -1.10 0.14 -19.11
N MET A 257 -1.88 0.76 -19.99
CA MET A 257 -2.02 0.29 -21.36
C MET A 257 -0.69 0.37 -22.13
N GLN A 258 0.05 1.45 -21.98
CA GLN A 258 1.38 1.61 -22.59
C GLN A 258 2.37 0.57 -22.08
N GLN A 259 2.46 0.40 -20.76
CA GLN A 259 3.34 -0.57 -20.12
C GLN A 259 3.02 -2.02 -20.50
N GLU A 260 1.74 -2.36 -20.69
CA GLU A 260 1.33 -3.68 -21.20
C GLU A 260 1.78 -3.90 -22.64
N THR A 261 1.66 -2.88 -23.50
CA THR A 261 2.13 -2.93 -24.88
C THR A 261 3.65 -3.12 -24.91
N ASP A 262 4.38 -2.30 -24.14
CA ASP A 262 5.85 -2.42 -24.04
C ASP A 262 6.30 -3.81 -23.54
N LEU A 263 5.56 -4.39 -22.60
CA LEU A 263 5.83 -5.75 -22.12
C LEU A 263 5.58 -6.82 -23.19
N VAL A 264 4.53 -6.67 -23.99
CA VAL A 264 4.23 -7.58 -25.09
C VAL A 264 5.33 -7.53 -26.15
N ASP A 265 5.76 -6.31 -26.52
CA ASP A 265 6.84 -6.11 -27.51
C ASP A 265 8.17 -6.69 -27.00
N LEU A 266 8.50 -6.46 -25.72
CA LEU A 266 9.67 -7.06 -25.07
C LEU A 266 9.61 -8.59 -25.05
N ALA A 267 8.47 -9.15 -24.66
CA ALA A 267 8.27 -10.60 -24.62
C ALA A 267 8.38 -11.24 -26.03
N GLN A 268 7.99 -10.51 -27.07
CA GLN A 268 8.15 -10.95 -28.45
C GLN A 268 9.61 -10.87 -28.90
N ALA A 269 10.33 -9.78 -28.57
CA ALA A 269 11.74 -9.63 -28.83
C ALA A 269 12.58 -10.74 -28.15
N ILE A 270 12.31 -11.04 -26.88
CA ILE A 270 12.95 -12.12 -26.12
C ILE A 270 12.74 -13.51 -26.77
N ARG A 271 11.55 -13.75 -27.35
CA ARG A 271 11.27 -15.01 -28.07
C ARG A 271 12.02 -15.10 -29.40
N SER A 272 12.14 -14.00 -30.14
CA SER A 272 12.84 -13.97 -31.42
C SER A 272 14.36 -14.08 -31.26
N SER A 273 14.94 -13.49 -30.21
CA SER A 273 16.38 -13.60 -29.92
C SER A 273 16.80 -15.06 -29.59
N GLY A 274 15.92 -15.86 -29.02
CA GLY A 274 16.22 -17.26 -28.69
C GLY A 274 16.30 -18.22 -29.85
N SER A 275 16.01 -17.80 -31.08
CA SER A 275 16.04 -18.64 -32.29
C SER A 275 17.21 -18.37 -33.23
N ALA A 276 18.01 -17.33 -33.04
CA ALA A 276 19.15 -16.94 -33.86
C ALA A 276 20.47 -17.13 -33.07
N GLY A 277 21.48 -17.76 -33.67
CA GLY A 277 22.71 -18.14 -32.97
C GLY A 277 23.59 -16.94 -32.55
N SER A 278 24.73 -17.21 -31.98
CA SER A 278 25.73 -16.42 -31.20
C SER A 278 25.97 -14.92 -31.49
N ALA A 279 25.23 -14.24 -32.35
CA ALA A 279 25.26 -12.79 -32.53
C ALA A 279 24.39 -12.03 -31.47
N ASP A 280 23.63 -12.76 -30.67
CA ASP A 280 22.51 -12.25 -29.83
C ASP A 280 22.89 -11.78 -28.43
N GLN A 281 24.10 -11.98 -27.92
CA GLN A 281 24.45 -11.65 -26.51
C GLN A 281 24.33 -10.17 -26.17
N LEU A 282 24.64 -9.31 -27.12
CA LEU A 282 24.48 -7.84 -26.94
C LEU A 282 23.00 -7.43 -26.93
N ASP A 283 22.14 -8.21 -27.55
CA ASP A 283 20.72 -7.94 -27.62
C ASP A 283 19.97 -8.40 -26.35
N ASP A 284 20.33 -9.55 -25.75
CA ASP A 284 19.73 -10.02 -24.50
C ASP A 284 20.07 -9.09 -23.32
N ALA A 285 21.29 -8.57 -23.25
CA ALA A 285 21.65 -7.57 -22.25
C ALA A 285 20.83 -6.26 -22.40
N LYS A 286 20.62 -5.79 -23.63
CA LYS A 286 19.79 -4.62 -23.92
C LYS A 286 18.30 -4.88 -23.60
N LEU A 287 17.83 -6.09 -23.87
CA LEU A 287 16.45 -6.48 -23.51
C LEU A 287 16.26 -6.54 -22.01
N LEU A 288 17.27 -7.01 -21.27
CA LEU A 288 17.26 -7.01 -19.80
C LEU A 288 17.24 -5.59 -19.24
N ASP A 289 18.03 -4.67 -19.79
CA ASP A 289 18.03 -3.26 -19.41
C ASP A 289 16.65 -2.61 -19.64
N ARG A 290 16.06 -2.82 -20.82
CA ARG A 290 14.71 -2.31 -21.14
C ARG A 290 13.66 -2.90 -20.22
N LEU A 291 13.74 -4.19 -19.90
CA LEU A 291 12.81 -4.86 -19.00
C LEU A 291 12.97 -4.34 -17.55
N THR A 292 14.20 -4.09 -17.12
CA THR A 292 14.49 -3.51 -15.81
C THR A 292 13.93 -2.08 -15.68
N LEU A 293 14.05 -1.28 -16.74
CA LEU A 293 13.45 0.05 -16.80
C LEU A 293 11.92 -0.02 -16.69
N LEU A 294 11.30 -0.91 -17.47
CA LEU A 294 9.85 -1.15 -17.43
C LEU A 294 9.40 -1.62 -16.03
N ALA A 295 10.15 -2.54 -15.40
CA ALA A 295 9.88 -3.01 -14.05
C ALA A 295 9.92 -1.87 -13.04
N GLY A 296 10.91 -0.98 -13.14
CA GLY A 296 11.00 0.21 -12.30
C GLY A 296 9.82 1.17 -12.47
N GLN A 297 9.34 1.37 -13.70
CA GLN A 297 8.18 2.21 -13.98
C GLN A 297 6.88 1.60 -13.43
N VAL A 298 6.68 0.30 -13.62
CA VAL A 298 5.51 -0.44 -13.11
C VAL A 298 5.47 -0.41 -11.59
N GLU A 299 6.61 -0.66 -10.95
CA GLU A 299 6.71 -0.67 -9.48
C GLU A 299 6.50 0.73 -8.88
N SER A 300 7.07 1.76 -9.50
CA SER A 300 6.86 3.16 -9.09
C SER A 300 5.39 3.55 -9.17
N GLN A 301 4.70 3.18 -10.24
CA GLN A 301 3.27 3.44 -10.39
C GLN A 301 2.44 2.64 -9.38
N TYR A 302 2.80 1.38 -9.14
CA TYR A 302 2.17 0.53 -8.12
C TYR A 302 2.28 1.17 -6.74
N ALA A 303 3.48 1.56 -6.33
CA ALA A 303 3.72 2.22 -5.04
C ALA A 303 2.90 3.52 -4.87
N ALA A 304 2.75 4.30 -5.94
CA ALA A 304 2.00 5.55 -5.93
C ALA A 304 0.48 5.37 -5.79
N THR A 305 -0.09 4.24 -6.24
CA THR A 305 -1.55 4.08 -6.37
C THR A 305 -2.14 3.01 -5.45
N HIS A 306 -1.36 2.01 -5.06
CA HIS A 306 -1.84 0.85 -4.29
C HIS A 306 -2.53 1.23 -2.98
N SER A 307 -1.96 2.16 -2.21
CA SER A 307 -2.55 2.62 -0.95
C SER A 307 -3.93 3.25 -1.17
N ARG A 308 -4.11 4.03 -2.25
CA ARG A 308 -5.39 4.68 -2.59
C ARG A 308 -6.43 3.65 -3.01
N PHE A 309 -6.07 2.67 -3.85
CA PHE A 309 -7.00 1.62 -4.27
C PHE A 309 -7.42 0.73 -3.09
N SER A 310 -6.48 0.39 -2.22
CA SER A 310 -6.75 -0.37 -0.99
C SER A 310 -7.72 0.38 -0.08
N ALA A 311 -7.47 1.67 0.19
CA ALA A 311 -8.35 2.51 0.98
C ALA A 311 -9.74 2.64 0.35
N SER A 312 -9.82 2.92 -0.96
CA SER A 312 -11.11 3.01 -1.69
C SER A 312 -11.91 1.72 -1.60
N THR A 313 -11.26 0.57 -1.75
CA THR A 313 -11.91 -0.75 -1.60
C THR A 313 -12.50 -0.94 -0.20
N ALA A 314 -11.77 -0.55 0.84
CA ALA A 314 -12.28 -0.60 2.22
C ALA A 314 -13.50 0.33 2.41
N TYR A 315 -13.45 1.55 1.87
CA TYR A 315 -14.57 2.49 1.97
C TYR A 315 -15.80 2.05 1.18
N PHE A 316 -15.66 1.48 -0.01
CA PHE A 316 -16.78 0.88 -0.75
C PHE A 316 -17.49 -0.19 0.09
N LYS A 317 -16.72 -1.04 0.76
CA LYS A 317 -17.28 -2.07 1.65
C LYS A 317 -18.02 -1.43 2.84
N LEU A 318 -17.45 -0.39 3.45
CA LEU A 318 -18.12 0.32 4.55
C LEU A 318 -19.44 0.94 4.12
N VAL A 319 -19.52 1.53 2.92
CA VAL A 319 -20.80 2.04 2.36
C VAL A 319 -21.85 0.93 2.29
N ASP A 320 -21.49 -0.22 1.73
CA ASP A 320 -22.41 -1.36 1.61
C ASP A 320 -22.91 -1.84 2.98
N ASP A 321 -22.00 -1.93 3.96
CA ASP A 321 -22.35 -2.39 5.29
C ASP A 321 -23.25 -1.37 6.01
N ARG A 322 -22.98 -0.05 5.89
CA ARG A 322 -23.84 0.99 6.47
C ARG A 322 -25.21 1.07 5.82
N ILE A 323 -25.30 0.86 4.51
CA ILE A 323 -26.61 0.78 3.81
C ILE A 323 -27.42 -0.44 4.30
N LYS A 324 -26.79 -1.57 4.58
CA LYS A 324 -27.49 -2.71 5.20
C LYS A 324 -28.01 -2.40 6.59
N GLU A 325 -27.20 -1.67 7.39
CA GLU A 325 -27.51 -1.36 8.79
C GLU A 325 -28.63 -0.33 8.98
N ILE A 326 -28.95 0.49 7.96
CA ILE A 326 -30.10 1.41 8.05
C ILE A 326 -31.44 0.70 7.89
N ASP A 327 -31.44 -0.58 7.50
CA ASP A 327 -32.63 -1.42 7.34
C ASP A 327 -33.70 -0.72 6.50
N GLU A 328 -33.33 -0.42 5.23
CA GLU A 328 -34.19 0.34 4.33
C GLU A 328 -35.22 -0.49 3.60
N SER A 329 -36.38 0.13 3.35
CA SER A 329 -37.40 -0.40 2.47
C SER A 329 -37.92 0.71 1.54
N ARG A 330 -38.49 0.29 0.39
CA ARG A 330 -38.89 1.21 -0.67
C ARG A 330 -40.07 2.11 -0.27
N LEU A 331 -39.95 3.38 -0.61
CA LEU A 331 -41.09 4.31 -0.67
C LEU A 331 -41.69 4.28 -2.10
N PRO A 332 -43.02 4.22 -2.24
CA PRO A 332 -43.66 4.22 -3.56
C PRO A 332 -43.27 5.44 -4.41
N GLY A 333 -42.80 5.20 -5.62
CA GLY A 333 -42.39 6.24 -6.56
C GLY A 333 -40.95 6.75 -6.45
N LEU A 334 -40.19 6.32 -5.42
CA LEU A 334 -38.81 6.74 -5.19
C LEU A 334 -37.84 5.56 -5.28
N GLN A 335 -36.61 5.83 -5.69
CA GLN A 335 -35.51 4.88 -5.57
C GLN A 335 -34.97 4.89 -4.14
N THR A 336 -34.50 3.73 -3.67
CA THR A 336 -33.86 3.62 -2.36
C THR A 336 -32.42 4.13 -2.42
N ILE A 337 -31.82 4.36 -1.23
CA ILE A 337 -30.39 4.72 -1.09
C ILE A 337 -29.53 3.62 -1.75
N ARG A 338 -29.83 2.35 -1.51
CA ARG A 338 -29.13 1.21 -2.13
C ARG A 338 -29.22 1.24 -3.64
N GLU A 339 -30.43 1.39 -4.20
CA GLU A 339 -30.62 1.42 -5.66
C GLU A 339 -29.87 2.57 -6.31
N PHE A 340 -29.80 3.72 -5.65
CA PHE A 340 -29.01 4.86 -6.11
C PHE A 340 -27.53 4.54 -6.09
N MET A 341 -27.00 4.00 -4.97
CA MET A 341 -25.59 3.66 -4.83
C MET A 341 -25.17 2.54 -5.78
N ASP A 342 -25.98 1.50 -5.94
CA ASP A 342 -25.72 0.41 -6.88
C ASP A 342 -25.60 0.92 -8.32
N ARG A 343 -26.44 1.88 -8.70
CA ARG A 343 -26.40 2.46 -10.05
C ARG A 343 -25.26 3.43 -10.28
N ARG A 344 -24.88 4.23 -9.28
CA ARG A 344 -23.94 5.33 -9.44
C ARG A 344 -22.54 5.03 -8.90
N LEU A 345 -22.43 4.26 -7.82
CA LEU A 345 -21.17 3.97 -7.16
C LEU A 345 -20.51 2.69 -7.68
N THR A 346 -21.29 1.67 -8.05
CA THR A 346 -20.77 0.39 -8.56
C THR A 346 -19.89 0.52 -9.81
N PRO A 347 -20.22 1.36 -10.82
CA PRO A 347 -19.33 1.56 -11.97
C PRO A 347 -17.97 2.16 -11.58
N ALA A 348 -17.96 3.09 -10.63
CA ALA A 348 -16.73 3.68 -10.11
C ALA A 348 -15.89 2.65 -9.35
N ARG A 349 -16.54 1.84 -8.50
CA ARG A 349 -15.90 0.70 -7.80
C ARG A 349 -15.25 -0.25 -8.79
N SER A 350 -16.02 -0.70 -9.80
CA SER A 350 -15.53 -1.63 -10.82
C SER A 350 -14.32 -1.07 -11.57
N THR A 351 -14.31 0.23 -11.86
CA THR A 351 -13.16 0.90 -12.49
C THR A 351 -11.91 0.87 -11.60
N CYS A 352 -12.05 1.16 -10.31
CA CYS A 352 -10.95 1.10 -9.35
C CYS A 352 -10.43 -0.33 -9.18
N GLU A 353 -11.32 -1.30 -9.00
CA GLU A 353 -10.96 -2.72 -8.86
C GLU A 353 -10.27 -3.26 -10.12
N TRP A 354 -10.78 -2.89 -11.30
CA TRP A 354 -10.18 -3.28 -12.56
C TRP A 354 -8.76 -2.71 -12.71
N ALA A 355 -8.57 -1.42 -12.41
CA ALA A 355 -7.25 -0.79 -12.45
C ALA A 355 -6.26 -1.47 -11.48
N ALA A 356 -6.68 -1.73 -10.24
CA ALA A 356 -5.85 -2.43 -9.25
C ALA A 356 -5.48 -3.84 -9.70
N LYS A 357 -6.43 -4.66 -10.14
CA LYS A 357 -6.18 -6.03 -10.62
C LYS A 357 -5.26 -6.06 -11.84
N ARG A 358 -5.44 -5.12 -12.77
CA ARG A 358 -4.62 -5.01 -13.96
C ARG A 358 -3.18 -4.66 -13.62
N GLN A 359 -2.99 -3.76 -12.66
CA GLN A 359 -1.69 -3.36 -12.14
C GLN A 359 -0.96 -4.51 -11.44
N ASP A 360 -1.64 -5.28 -10.58
CA ASP A 360 -1.12 -6.47 -9.93
C ASP A 360 -0.69 -7.54 -10.97
N ALA A 361 -1.54 -7.75 -11.98
CA ALA A 361 -1.24 -8.70 -13.06
C ALA A 361 -0.02 -8.26 -13.87
N LEU A 362 0.12 -6.97 -14.17
CA LEU A 362 1.25 -6.43 -14.90
C LEU A 362 2.55 -6.56 -14.10
N SER A 363 2.59 -6.17 -12.83
CA SER A 363 3.75 -6.32 -11.94
C SER A 363 4.18 -7.78 -11.86
N THR A 364 3.24 -8.72 -11.68
CA THR A 364 3.52 -10.15 -11.65
C THR A 364 4.11 -10.65 -12.97
N ARG A 365 3.60 -10.19 -14.12
CA ARG A 365 4.11 -10.59 -15.45
C ARG A 365 5.51 -10.07 -15.70
N VAL A 366 5.75 -8.80 -15.39
CA VAL A 366 7.07 -8.16 -15.53
C VAL A 366 8.10 -8.89 -14.69
N SER A 367 7.80 -9.13 -13.40
CA SER A 367 8.68 -9.88 -12.50
C SER A 367 9.00 -11.29 -13.03
N ARG A 368 8.00 -12.00 -13.54
CA ARG A 368 8.19 -13.35 -14.10
C ARG A 368 9.10 -13.34 -15.33
N ILE A 369 8.88 -12.40 -16.26
CA ILE A 369 9.71 -12.31 -17.49
C ILE A 369 11.12 -11.86 -17.13
N SER A 370 11.29 -10.95 -16.17
CA SER A 370 12.60 -10.50 -15.67
C SER A 370 13.41 -11.66 -15.10
N ASN A 371 12.79 -12.49 -14.25
CA ASN A 371 13.45 -13.66 -13.69
C ASN A 371 13.87 -14.68 -14.76
N LEU A 372 13.00 -14.91 -15.75
CA LEU A 372 13.31 -15.83 -16.86
C LEU A 372 14.49 -15.32 -17.70
N LEU A 373 14.51 -14.03 -18.04
CA LEU A 373 15.58 -13.44 -18.85
C LEU A 373 16.89 -13.36 -18.07
N SER A 374 16.86 -12.99 -16.78
CA SER A 374 18.04 -12.99 -15.91
C SER A 374 18.67 -14.39 -15.84
N THR A 375 17.85 -15.42 -15.61
CA THR A 375 18.33 -16.82 -15.58
C THR A 375 18.94 -17.25 -16.92
N ARG A 376 18.36 -16.83 -18.04
CA ARG A 376 18.93 -17.11 -19.37
C ARG A 376 20.30 -16.45 -19.55
N VAL A 377 20.43 -15.17 -19.22
CA VAL A 377 21.70 -14.43 -19.28
C VAL A 377 22.76 -15.07 -18.38
N GLU A 378 22.41 -15.49 -17.18
CA GLU A 378 23.30 -16.20 -16.26
C GLU A 378 23.81 -17.54 -16.85
N ILE A 379 22.91 -18.36 -17.44
CA ILE A 379 23.26 -19.62 -18.09
C ILE A 379 24.21 -19.37 -19.24
N GLU A 380 23.96 -18.40 -20.10
CA GLU A 380 24.82 -18.04 -21.21
C GLU A 380 26.20 -17.58 -20.75
N GLN A 381 26.27 -16.74 -19.71
CA GLN A 381 27.53 -16.30 -19.13
C GLN A 381 28.33 -17.47 -18.54
N GLN A 382 27.65 -18.42 -17.90
CA GLN A 382 28.27 -19.63 -17.38
C GLN A 382 28.83 -20.52 -18.49
N GLN A 383 28.08 -20.69 -19.58
CA GLN A 383 28.53 -21.45 -20.76
C GLN A 383 29.76 -20.80 -21.40
N ASN A 384 29.78 -19.48 -21.56
CA ASN A 384 30.92 -18.73 -22.06
C ASN A 384 32.15 -18.88 -21.18
N SER A 385 31.96 -18.81 -19.85
CA SER A 385 33.06 -19.04 -18.91
C SER A 385 33.61 -20.45 -19.00
N GLN A 386 32.76 -21.46 -19.16
CA GLN A 386 33.20 -22.86 -19.38
C GLN A 386 33.93 -23.02 -20.69
N ALA A 387 33.48 -22.40 -21.79
CA ALA A 387 34.17 -22.42 -23.08
C ALA A 387 35.56 -21.78 -23.02
N LEU A 388 35.69 -20.66 -22.32
CA LEU A 388 36.98 -20.01 -22.05
C LEU A 388 37.91 -20.91 -21.25
N LEU A 389 37.44 -21.55 -20.18
CA LEU A 389 38.22 -22.48 -19.36
C LEU A 389 38.65 -23.71 -20.17
N SER A 390 37.79 -24.27 -21.01
CA SER A 390 38.13 -25.39 -21.90
C SER A 390 39.22 -25.02 -22.89
N THR A 391 39.14 -23.80 -23.47
CA THR A 391 40.16 -23.26 -24.38
C THR A 391 41.49 -23.04 -23.64
N MET A 392 41.45 -22.51 -22.40
CA MET A 392 42.67 -22.37 -21.59
C MET A 392 43.30 -23.73 -21.26
N ASN A 393 42.50 -24.74 -20.90
CA ASN A 393 42.98 -26.09 -20.65
C ASN A 393 43.63 -26.69 -21.90
N SER A 394 43.00 -26.53 -23.07
CA SER A 394 43.56 -27.02 -24.35
C SER A 394 44.88 -26.34 -24.69
N ARG A 395 45.02 -25.04 -24.45
CA ARG A 395 46.29 -24.31 -24.62
C ARG A 395 47.35 -24.78 -23.63
N GLN A 396 46.97 -25.07 -22.41
CA GLN A 396 47.90 -25.59 -21.39
C GLN A 396 48.38 -27.00 -21.75
N ASP A 397 47.52 -27.87 -22.24
CA ASP A 397 47.87 -29.20 -22.74
C ASP A 397 48.84 -29.10 -23.94
N LEU A 398 48.61 -28.19 -24.87
CA LEU A 398 49.50 -27.92 -25.99
C LEU A 398 50.87 -27.44 -25.49
N GLN A 399 50.89 -26.53 -24.52
CA GLN A 399 52.12 -26.02 -23.92
C GLN A 399 52.92 -27.13 -23.22
N LEU A 400 52.25 -28.04 -22.48
CA LEU A 400 52.87 -29.20 -21.86
C LEU A 400 53.46 -30.16 -22.88
N LYS A 401 52.75 -30.41 -24.00
CA LYS A 401 53.28 -31.26 -25.12
C LYS A 401 54.51 -30.64 -25.79
N LEU A 402 54.49 -29.32 -26.05
CA LEU A 402 55.63 -28.59 -26.58
C LEU A 402 56.83 -28.66 -25.63
N GLN A 403 56.59 -28.45 -24.34
CA GLN A 403 57.62 -28.55 -23.32
C GLN A 403 58.24 -29.96 -23.29
N SER A 404 57.40 -31.01 -23.32
CA SER A 404 57.86 -32.41 -23.36
C SER A 404 58.73 -32.72 -24.63
N THR A 405 58.37 -32.13 -25.78
CA THR A 405 59.14 -32.26 -27.00
C THR A 405 60.51 -31.60 -26.91
N VAL A 406 60.57 -30.38 -26.37
CA VAL A 406 61.81 -29.62 -26.09
C VAL A 406 62.71 -30.39 -25.14
N GLU A 407 62.13 -30.98 -24.09
CA GLU A 407 62.85 -31.81 -23.12
C GLU A 407 63.51 -33.07 -23.82
N GLY A 408 62.73 -33.75 -24.67
CA GLY A 408 63.21 -34.87 -25.45
C GLY A 408 64.42 -34.50 -26.35
N LEU A 409 64.33 -33.36 -27.04
CA LEU A 409 65.44 -32.83 -27.87
C LEU A 409 66.65 -32.45 -26.98
N SER A 410 66.40 -31.86 -25.82
CA SER A 410 67.50 -31.52 -24.89
C SER A 410 68.23 -32.73 -24.38
N VAL A 411 67.53 -33.84 -24.06
CA VAL A 411 68.18 -35.14 -23.73
C VAL A 411 69.09 -35.61 -24.83
N ALA A 412 68.62 -35.63 -26.10
CA ALA A 412 69.40 -36.06 -27.25
C ALA A 412 70.66 -35.20 -27.44
N ALA A 413 70.51 -33.85 -27.40
CA ALA A 413 71.62 -32.93 -27.57
C ALA A 413 72.67 -33.06 -26.45
N ILE A 414 72.26 -33.11 -25.17
CA ILE A 414 73.18 -33.27 -24.04
C ILE A 414 73.89 -34.60 -24.11
N THR A 415 73.18 -35.69 -24.45
CA THR A 415 73.75 -37.02 -24.65
C THR A 415 74.83 -37.01 -25.74
N TYR A 416 74.53 -36.37 -26.87
CA TYR A 416 75.49 -36.23 -27.97
C TYR A 416 76.77 -35.50 -27.53
N TYR A 417 76.65 -34.38 -26.86
CA TYR A 417 77.83 -33.64 -26.39
C TYR A 417 78.63 -34.40 -25.33
N ILE A 418 78.00 -35.08 -24.36
CA ILE A 418 78.72 -35.87 -23.34
C ILE A 418 79.40 -37.07 -23.97
N VAL A 419 78.76 -37.78 -24.86
CA VAL A 419 79.40 -38.94 -25.57
C VAL A 419 80.53 -38.45 -26.43
N GLY A 420 80.45 -37.32 -27.13
CA GLY A 420 81.54 -36.70 -27.85
C GLY A 420 82.73 -36.36 -26.93
N LEU A 421 82.50 -35.80 -25.75
CA LEU A 421 83.56 -35.56 -24.76
C LEU A 421 84.24 -36.86 -24.29
N ILE A 422 83.47 -37.92 -24.00
CA ILE A 422 83.95 -39.22 -23.61
C ILE A 422 84.80 -39.82 -24.74
N GLY A 423 84.41 -39.67 -26.00
CA GLY A 423 85.16 -40.11 -27.17
C GLY A 423 86.51 -39.37 -27.27
N TYR A 424 86.56 -38.06 -27.02
CA TYR A 424 87.83 -37.32 -27.00
C TYR A 424 88.75 -37.80 -25.87
N VAL A 425 88.24 -38.06 -24.68
CA VAL A 425 88.96 -38.56 -23.51
C VAL A 425 89.49 -40.01 -23.85
N ALA A 426 88.62 -40.84 -24.44
CA ALA A 426 89.01 -42.22 -24.85
C ALA A 426 90.12 -42.22 -25.90
N LYS A 427 90.10 -41.29 -26.86
CA LYS A 427 91.20 -41.09 -27.80
C LYS A 427 92.54 -40.75 -27.14
N GLY A 428 92.46 -39.91 -26.08
CA GLY A 428 93.66 -39.57 -25.26
C GLY A 428 94.15 -40.77 -24.46
N ALA A 429 93.27 -41.52 -23.84
CA ALA A 429 93.58 -42.72 -23.07
C ALA A 429 94.11 -43.85 -23.90
N GLN A 430 93.70 -43.99 -25.13
CA GLN A 430 94.21 -44.99 -26.07
C GLN A 430 95.71 -44.80 -26.36
N LYS A 431 96.23 -43.56 -26.34
CA LYS A 431 97.69 -43.28 -26.44
C LYS A 431 98.47 -43.70 -25.19
N MET A 432 97.77 -43.98 -24.05
CA MET A 432 98.31 -44.44 -22.78
C MET A 432 98.04 -45.94 -22.54
N ASN A 433 97.85 -46.74 -23.58
CA ASN A 433 97.62 -48.20 -23.56
C ASN A 433 96.30 -48.68 -22.96
N TRP A 434 95.22 -47.91 -23.08
CA TRP A 434 93.86 -48.32 -22.67
C TRP A 434 93.35 -49.45 -23.58
N PRO A 435 92.79 -50.57 -23.04
CA PRO A 435 92.51 -51.79 -23.78
C PRO A 435 91.32 -51.74 -24.75
N LEU A 436 90.50 -50.68 -24.71
CA LEU A 436 89.28 -50.49 -25.53
C LEU A 436 89.51 -49.42 -26.60
N SER A 437 89.04 -49.68 -27.86
CA SER A 437 89.06 -48.66 -28.87
C SER A 437 88.15 -47.47 -28.52
N SER A 438 88.47 -46.23 -28.97
CA SER A 438 87.68 -45.01 -28.76
C SER A 438 86.21 -45.18 -29.26
N GLU A 439 86.02 -45.95 -30.33
CA GLU A 439 84.69 -46.23 -30.91
C GLU A 439 83.85 -47.14 -30.01
N MET A 440 84.47 -48.18 -29.44
CA MET A 440 83.83 -49.13 -28.53
C MET A 440 83.43 -48.44 -27.20
N THR A 441 84.30 -47.61 -26.71
CA THR A 441 84.08 -46.86 -25.49
C THR A 441 82.90 -45.87 -25.68
N SER A 442 82.80 -45.16 -26.81
CA SER A 442 81.71 -44.27 -27.16
C SER A 442 80.43 -45.04 -27.35
N ALA A 443 80.43 -46.19 -28.00
CA ALA A 443 79.22 -46.98 -28.23
C ALA A 443 78.59 -47.50 -26.91
N ILE A 444 79.42 -47.89 -25.94
CA ILE A 444 78.98 -48.33 -24.63
C ILE A 444 78.46 -47.10 -23.79
N ALA A 445 79.10 -45.96 -23.97
CA ALA A 445 78.73 -44.73 -23.21
C ALA A 445 77.38 -44.19 -23.64
N VAL A 446 76.91 -44.32 -24.93
CA VAL A 446 75.65 -43.76 -25.41
C VAL A 446 74.46 -44.17 -24.57
N PRO A 447 74.17 -45.47 -24.34
CA PRO A 447 72.95 -45.82 -23.57
C PRO A 447 73.03 -45.41 -22.08
N PHE A 448 74.24 -45.50 -21.46
CA PHE A 448 74.43 -45.09 -20.07
C PHE A 448 74.25 -43.59 -19.88
N VAL A 449 74.85 -42.77 -20.71
CA VAL A 449 74.76 -41.34 -20.68
C VAL A 449 73.30 -40.91 -20.94
N ALA A 450 72.64 -41.49 -21.96
CA ALA A 450 71.23 -41.19 -22.24
C ALA A 450 70.35 -41.49 -21.03
N LEU A 451 70.56 -42.60 -20.34
CA LEU A 451 69.75 -43.00 -19.17
C LEU A 451 70.04 -42.10 -17.96
N VAL A 452 71.26 -41.72 -17.75
CA VAL A 452 71.65 -40.80 -16.65
C VAL A 452 71.10 -39.38 -16.90
N VAL A 453 71.19 -38.85 -18.10
CA VAL A 453 70.68 -37.57 -18.50
C VAL A 453 69.12 -37.54 -18.36
N TRP A 454 68.48 -38.58 -18.88
CA TRP A 454 67.02 -38.74 -18.78
C TRP A 454 66.61 -38.85 -17.35
N TRP A 455 67.25 -39.61 -16.49
CA TRP A 455 66.95 -39.75 -15.04
C TRP A 455 67.19 -38.47 -14.29
N SER A 456 68.25 -37.74 -14.55
CA SER A 456 68.63 -36.47 -13.97
C SER A 456 67.54 -35.39 -14.27
N LEU A 457 67.15 -35.25 -15.54
CA LEU A 457 66.12 -34.33 -15.96
C LEU A 457 64.77 -34.67 -15.31
N LYS A 458 64.42 -35.95 -15.25
CA LYS A 458 63.20 -36.42 -14.62
C LYS A 458 63.21 -36.16 -13.10
N ARG A 459 64.37 -36.22 -12.44
CA ARG A 459 64.52 -35.93 -11.04
C ARG A 459 64.41 -34.43 -10.74
N VAL A 460 64.96 -33.57 -11.55
CA VAL A 460 64.81 -32.10 -11.46
C VAL A 460 63.35 -31.70 -11.67
N HIS A 461 62.69 -32.28 -12.65
CA HIS A 461 61.27 -32.02 -12.92
C HIS A 461 60.33 -32.40 -11.79
N ARG A 462 60.63 -33.54 -11.09
CA ARG A 462 59.83 -33.91 -9.89
C ARG A 462 60.04 -32.95 -8.73
N LYS A 463 61.22 -32.35 -8.56
CA LYS A 463 61.49 -31.37 -7.52
C LYS A 463 60.73 -30.03 -7.78
N ILE A 464 60.65 -29.62 -9.02
CA ILE A 464 59.98 -28.39 -9.42
C ILE A 464 58.43 -28.54 -9.25
N LYS A 465 57.86 -29.73 -9.62
CA LYS A 465 56.41 -29.99 -9.42
C LYS A 465 55.97 -30.21 -7.97
N GLY A 466 56.90 -30.39 -7.05
CA GLY A 466 56.59 -30.59 -5.63
C GLY A 466 56.59 -29.29 -4.76
N HIS A 467 56.78 -28.13 -5.40
CA HIS A 467 56.87 -26.83 -4.71
C HIS A 467 55.90 -25.79 -5.33
N GLY A 468 54.91 -26.24 -6.17
CA GLY A 468 53.85 -25.40 -6.73
C GLY A 468 52.46 -25.79 -6.23
#